data_dbe8320161a4fd70c8bc75d784170696
#
_entry.id   dbe8320161a4fd70c8bc75d784170696
#
_cell.length_a   1.000
_cell.length_b   1.000
_cell.length_c   1.000
_cell.angle_alpha   90.00
_cell.angle_beta   90.00
_cell.angle_gamma   90.00
#
_symmetry.space_group_name_H-M   'P 1'
#
loop_
_entity.id
_entity.type
_entity.pdbx_description
1 polymer ?
#
loop_
_entity_poly.entity_id
_entity_poly.type
_entity_poly.pdbx_seq_one_letter_code
_entity_poly.pdbx_strand_id
1 'polypeptide(L)'
;PILTNASQLSDKMIAITRFSATSWLADRCLEKAHPKYDVFRVQINDVHVRLNMLLNNEIDALVFTEPQATTARLYKNAVLADSRDLNTNLGVIAFTQKAYNNKDRKKQIDTFLRVYDSVCDSINRFGLTHYNDIIQKYTDADAKTLKALPKLKYTHTAAPRQKDIDTARKYLK
;
A
#
# COMPACT_ATOMS: atom_id res chain seq x y z
N PRO A 1 -25.16 1.28 -5.35
CA PRO A 1 -24.83 -0.10 -5.74
C PRO A 1 -23.36 -0.37 -5.41
N ILE A 2 -23.08 -1.53 -4.82
CA ILE A 2 -21.70 -1.94 -4.49
C ILE A 2 -20.98 -2.25 -5.81
N LEU A 3 -19.85 -1.57 -6.05
CA LEU A 3 -18.98 -1.89 -7.20
C LEU A 3 -18.31 -3.25 -6.96
N THR A 4 -18.35 -4.12 -7.95
CA THR A 4 -17.76 -5.47 -7.89
C THR A 4 -16.66 -5.69 -8.92
N ASN A 5 -16.50 -4.76 -9.85
CA ASN A 5 -15.51 -4.80 -10.92
C ASN A 5 -14.99 -3.40 -11.21
N ALA A 6 -13.70 -3.27 -11.50
CA ALA A 6 -13.06 -1.99 -11.79
C ALA A 6 -13.56 -1.31 -13.09
N SER A 7 -14.13 -2.06 -14.05
CA SER A 7 -14.76 -1.47 -15.24
C SER A 7 -16.01 -0.64 -14.92
N GLN A 8 -16.65 -0.87 -13.77
CA GLN A 8 -17.81 -0.11 -13.27
C GLN A 8 -17.43 1.27 -12.70
N LEU A 9 -16.13 1.61 -12.70
CA LEU A 9 -15.65 2.94 -12.31
C LEU A 9 -15.87 4.02 -13.39
N SER A 10 -16.46 3.69 -14.53
CA SER A 10 -16.87 4.67 -15.54
C SER A 10 -17.73 5.78 -14.93
N ASP A 11 -17.39 7.05 -15.17
CA ASP A 11 -18.04 8.24 -14.60
C ASP A 11 -18.04 8.29 -13.07
N LYS A 12 -17.05 7.67 -12.44
CA LYS A 12 -16.89 7.61 -10.98
C LYS A 12 -15.68 8.39 -10.52
N MET A 13 -15.68 8.76 -9.25
CA MET A 13 -14.57 9.45 -8.59
C MET A 13 -13.68 8.46 -7.84
N ILE A 14 -12.37 8.52 -8.10
CA ILE A 14 -11.36 7.78 -7.35
C ILE A 14 -10.42 8.74 -6.61
N ALA A 15 -10.31 8.58 -5.28
CA ALA A 15 -9.35 9.35 -4.49
C ALA A 15 -7.94 8.76 -4.61
N ILE A 16 -6.98 9.66 -4.88
CA ILE A 16 -5.57 9.31 -5.04
C ILE A 16 -4.67 10.29 -4.29
N THR A 17 -3.42 9.89 -4.08
CA THR A 17 -2.30 10.80 -3.81
C THR A 17 -1.40 10.77 -5.03
N ARG A 18 -1.30 11.88 -5.77
CA ARG A 18 -0.49 11.96 -7.00
C ARG A 18 0.97 11.61 -6.74
N PHE A 19 1.64 11.08 -7.75
CA PHE A 19 3.06 10.69 -7.72
C PHE A 19 3.40 9.70 -6.58
N SER A 20 2.46 8.85 -6.23
CA SER A 20 2.62 7.82 -5.19
C SER A 20 2.40 6.42 -5.74
N ALA A 21 2.79 5.42 -4.95
CA ALA A 21 2.48 4.01 -5.25
C ALA A 21 0.97 3.77 -5.41
N THR A 22 0.13 4.50 -4.66
CA THR A 22 -1.32 4.36 -4.74
C THR A 22 -1.89 4.92 -6.03
N SER A 23 -1.39 6.06 -6.54
CA SER A 23 -1.81 6.58 -7.84
C SER A 23 -1.35 5.69 -9.00
N TRP A 24 -0.11 5.15 -8.93
CA TRP A 24 0.37 4.19 -9.90
C TRP A 24 -0.50 2.92 -9.94
N LEU A 25 -0.86 2.38 -8.79
CA LEU A 25 -1.73 1.20 -8.70
C LEU A 25 -3.12 1.48 -9.28
N ALA A 26 -3.70 2.66 -8.98
CA ALA A 26 -4.97 3.09 -9.57
C ALA A 26 -4.90 3.11 -11.09
N ASP A 27 -3.84 3.69 -11.68
CA ASP A 27 -3.67 3.76 -13.12
C ASP A 27 -3.54 2.37 -13.75
N ARG A 28 -2.75 1.47 -13.15
CA ARG A 28 -2.64 0.07 -13.66
C ARG A 28 -3.96 -0.68 -13.57
N CYS A 29 -4.72 -0.45 -12.52
CA CYS A 29 -6.04 -1.05 -12.35
C CYS A 29 -7.02 -0.58 -13.44
N LEU A 30 -7.07 0.73 -13.68
CA LEU A 30 -7.94 1.34 -14.69
C LEU A 30 -7.53 0.95 -16.12
N GLU A 31 -6.23 0.92 -16.42
CA GLU A 31 -5.73 0.44 -17.71
C GLU A 31 -6.15 -1.00 -18.00
N LYS A 32 -6.10 -1.89 -16.99
CA LYS A 32 -6.53 -3.29 -17.15
C LYS A 32 -8.06 -3.43 -17.23
N ALA A 33 -8.78 -2.58 -16.54
CA ALA A 33 -10.25 -2.65 -16.46
C ALA A 33 -10.97 -2.07 -17.68
N HIS A 34 -10.31 -1.17 -18.42
CA HIS A 34 -10.88 -0.50 -19.60
C HIS A 34 -12.29 0.09 -19.36
N PRO A 35 -12.46 1.01 -18.38
CA PRO A 35 -13.75 1.64 -18.14
C PRO A 35 -14.22 2.36 -19.41
N LYS A 36 -15.53 2.30 -19.69
CA LYS A 36 -16.12 2.85 -20.92
C LYS A 36 -15.97 4.38 -21.01
N TYR A 37 -16.05 5.06 -19.85
CA TYR A 37 -15.94 6.51 -19.74
C TYR A 37 -14.82 6.89 -18.78
N ASP A 38 -14.47 8.17 -18.75
CA ASP A 38 -13.43 8.69 -17.89
C ASP A 38 -13.70 8.43 -16.40
N VAL A 39 -12.62 8.20 -15.65
CA VAL A 39 -12.65 8.08 -14.20
C VAL A 39 -12.02 9.34 -13.60
N PHE A 40 -12.78 10.06 -12.79
CA PHE A 40 -12.35 11.33 -12.20
C PHE A 40 -11.39 11.08 -11.02
N ARG A 41 -10.18 11.60 -11.13
CA ARG A 41 -9.16 11.48 -10.09
C ARG A 41 -9.19 12.68 -9.17
N VAL A 42 -9.52 12.46 -7.91
CA VAL A 42 -9.55 13.49 -6.87
C VAL A 42 -8.32 13.35 -5.97
N GLN A 43 -7.51 14.40 -5.88
CA GLN A 43 -6.32 14.37 -5.01
C GLN A 43 -6.70 14.69 -3.57
N ILE A 44 -6.52 13.71 -2.69
CA ILE A 44 -6.72 13.84 -1.25
C ILE A 44 -5.53 13.14 -0.58
N ASN A 45 -4.66 13.91 0.07
CA ASN A 45 -3.40 13.38 0.61
C ASN A 45 -3.60 12.65 1.95
N ASP A 46 -4.53 13.11 2.77
CA ASP A 46 -4.79 12.51 4.07
C ASP A 46 -5.55 11.18 3.94
N VAL A 47 -4.97 10.13 4.50
CA VAL A 47 -5.51 8.76 4.41
C VAL A 47 -6.79 8.59 5.23
N HIS A 48 -6.91 9.28 6.37
CA HIS A 48 -8.09 9.19 7.22
C HIS A 48 -9.26 9.93 6.60
N VAL A 49 -9.01 11.10 5.98
CA VAL A 49 -10.02 11.84 5.21
C VAL A 49 -10.55 10.97 4.07
N ARG A 50 -9.66 10.33 3.28
CA ARG A 50 -10.08 9.43 2.20
C ARG A 50 -10.94 8.27 2.70
N LEU A 51 -10.54 7.64 3.82
CA LEU A 51 -11.31 6.54 4.40
C LEU A 51 -12.71 7.01 4.80
N ASN A 52 -12.82 8.13 5.51
CA ASN A 52 -14.10 8.68 5.93
C ASN A 52 -15.00 9.01 4.73
N MET A 53 -14.45 9.64 3.69
CA MET A 53 -15.21 9.93 2.46
C MET A 53 -15.74 8.68 1.79
N LEU A 54 -14.96 7.58 1.74
CA LEU A 54 -15.44 6.32 1.22
C LEU A 54 -16.57 5.73 2.08
N LEU A 55 -16.40 5.74 3.40
CA LEU A 55 -17.39 5.20 4.34
C LEU A 55 -18.69 5.99 4.34
N ASN A 56 -18.63 7.30 4.05
CA ASN A 56 -19.77 8.19 3.93
C ASN A 56 -20.36 8.23 2.51
N ASN A 57 -19.84 7.45 1.55
CA ASN A 57 -20.24 7.46 0.14
C ASN A 57 -20.04 8.83 -0.56
N GLU A 58 -19.08 9.63 -0.12
CA GLU A 58 -18.71 10.91 -0.74
C GLU A 58 -17.73 10.72 -1.90
N ILE A 59 -17.13 9.53 -2.02
CA ILE A 59 -16.27 9.10 -3.11
C ILE A 59 -16.57 7.65 -3.46
N ASP A 60 -16.41 7.27 -4.74
CA ASP A 60 -16.80 5.95 -5.23
C ASP A 60 -15.74 4.87 -5.00
N ALA A 61 -14.47 5.25 -5.09
CA ALA A 61 -13.34 4.33 -4.92
C ALA A 61 -12.07 5.04 -4.44
N LEU A 62 -11.12 4.25 -3.96
CA LEU A 62 -9.79 4.74 -3.61
C LEU A 62 -8.79 3.58 -3.54
N VAL A 63 -7.50 3.92 -3.42
CA VAL A 63 -6.44 2.95 -3.19
C VAL A 63 -5.87 3.15 -1.79
N PHE A 64 -5.86 2.08 -1.02
CA PHE A 64 -5.29 2.04 0.33
C PHE A 64 -4.14 1.04 0.45
N THR A 65 -3.28 1.32 1.43
CA THR A 65 -2.42 0.31 2.07
C THR A 65 -3.14 -0.30 3.27
N GLU A 66 -2.61 -1.38 3.82
CA GLU A 66 -3.06 -1.89 5.11
C GLU A 66 -2.59 -0.96 6.26
N PRO A 67 -3.34 -0.82 7.33
CA PRO A 67 -4.58 -1.53 7.71
C PRO A 67 -5.88 -0.91 7.16
N GLN A 68 -5.85 0.28 6.54
CA GLN A 68 -7.04 1.00 6.07
C GLN A 68 -7.83 0.22 5.02
N ALA A 69 -7.15 -0.54 4.15
CA ALA A 69 -7.81 -1.42 3.18
C ALA A 69 -8.68 -2.48 3.89
N THR A 70 -8.16 -3.07 4.96
CA THR A 70 -8.93 -4.02 5.78
C THR A 70 -10.10 -3.34 6.49
N THR A 71 -9.90 -2.12 7.03
CA THR A 71 -11.00 -1.34 7.62
C THR A 71 -12.11 -1.12 6.61
N ALA A 72 -11.80 -0.60 5.41
CA ALA A 72 -12.79 -0.38 4.37
C ALA A 72 -13.56 -1.67 4.01
N ARG A 73 -12.87 -2.81 3.91
CA ARG A 73 -13.49 -4.12 3.65
C ARG A 73 -14.44 -4.55 4.77
N LEU A 74 -14.10 -4.31 6.04
CA LEU A 74 -14.97 -4.61 7.17
C LEU A 74 -16.27 -3.79 7.18
N TYR A 75 -16.24 -2.61 6.56
CA TYR A 75 -17.42 -1.77 6.29
C TYR A 75 -18.09 -2.11 4.95
N LYS A 76 -17.93 -3.34 4.45
CA LYS A 76 -18.59 -3.91 3.26
C LYS A 76 -18.18 -3.26 1.93
N ASN A 77 -17.06 -2.55 1.87
CA ASN A 77 -16.50 -2.09 0.60
C ASN A 77 -15.84 -3.26 -0.15
N ALA A 78 -16.07 -3.32 -1.46
CA ALA A 78 -15.49 -4.36 -2.31
C ALA A 78 -14.03 -4.06 -2.66
N VAL A 79 -13.20 -5.09 -2.72
CA VAL A 79 -11.84 -5.02 -3.26
C VAL A 79 -11.92 -5.23 -4.77
N LEU A 80 -11.61 -4.20 -5.55
CA LEU A 80 -11.66 -4.25 -7.02
C LEU A 80 -10.34 -4.70 -7.64
N ALA A 81 -9.21 -4.45 -6.98
CA ALA A 81 -7.88 -4.85 -7.39
C ALA A 81 -6.91 -4.88 -6.21
N ASP A 82 -5.82 -5.62 -6.36
CA ASP A 82 -4.80 -5.82 -5.34
C ASP A 82 -3.41 -5.74 -5.99
N SER A 83 -2.43 -5.16 -5.28
CA SER A 83 -1.04 -5.02 -5.78
C SER A 83 -0.33 -6.36 -5.99
N ARG A 84 -0.78 -7.43 -5.34
CA ARG A 84 -0.23 -8.79 -5.50
C ARG A 84 -0.36 -9.30 -6.95
N ASP A 85 -1.40 -8.87 -7.66
CA ASP A 85 -1.66 -9.27 -9.05
C ASP A 85 -0.67 -8.65 -10.05
N LEU A 86 0.08 -7.63 -9.64
CA LEU A 86 0.98 -6.88 -10.51
C LEU A 86 2.44 -7.34 -10.45
N ASN A 87 2.79 -8.21 -9.50
CA ASN A 87 4.17 -8.67 -9.28
C ASN A 87 5.21 -7.53 -9.32
N THR A 88 4.90 -6.42 -8.66
CA THR A 88 5.73 -5.20 -8.59
C THR A 88 5.91 -4.81 -7.13
N ASN A 89 7.15 -4.50 -6.74
CA ASN A 89 7.43 -3.94 -5.42
C ASN A 89 7.18 -2.44 -5.45
N LEU A 90 6.30 -1.96 -4.56
CA LEU A 90 5.87 -0.56 -4.52
C LEU A 90 6.61 0.29 -3.49
N GLY A 91 7.46 -0.30 -2.67
CA GLY A 91 8.21 0.40 -1.64
C GLY A 91 9.65 -0.04 -1.58
N VAL A 92 10.52 0.89 -1.14
CA VAL A 92 11.94 0.64 -0.90
C VAL A 92 12.39 1.31 0.39
N ILE A 93 13.42 0.75 1.03
CA ILE A 93 14.16 1.41 2.10
C ILE A 93 15.33 2.12 1.42
N ALA A 94 15.40 3.44 1.56
CA ALA A 94 16.43 4.27 0.95
C ALA A 94 17.36 4.90 1.99
N PHE A 95 18.64 4.89 1.71
CA PHE A 95 19.67 5.57 2.51
C PHE A 95 20.37 6.63 1.65
N THR A 96 20.76 7.74 2.28
CA THR A 96 21.54 8.75 1.55
C THR A 96 22.94 8.23 1.22
N GLN A 97 23.51 8.67 0.11
CA GLN A 97 24.88 8.35 -0.29
C GLN A 97 25.89 8.73 0.80
N LYS A 98 25.66 9.87 1.46
CA LYS A 98 26.49 10.34 2.59
C LYS A 98 26.48 9.34 3.76
N ALA A 99 25.30 8.79 4.12
CA ALA A 99 25.20 7.79 5.18
C ALA A 99 25.87 6.47 4.77
N TYR A 100 25.65 6.03 3.53
CA TYR A 100 26.19 4.78 3.01
C TYR A 100 27.74 4.80 2.91
N ASN A 101 28.34 5.94 2.57
CA ASN A 101 29.80 6.10 2.44
C ASN A 101 30.50 6.32 3.80
N ASN A 102 29.78 6.62 4.87
CA ASN A 102 30.35 6.77 6.19
C ASN A 102 30.45 5.41 6.89
N LYS A 103 31.66 5.01 7.33
CA LYS A 103 31.93 3.68 7.91
C LYS A 103 31.04 3.34 9.11
N ASP A 104 30.80 4.29 10.03
CA ASP A 104 30.01 4.03 11.23
C ASP A 104 28.51 4.00 10.90
N ARG A 105 28.04 4.89 10.01
CA ARG A 105 26.67 4.87 9.50
C ARG A 105 26.39 3.59 8.73
N LYS A 106 27.35 3.11 7.94
CA LYS A 106 27.21 1.84 7.23
C LYS A 106 27.00 0.67 8.17
N LYS A 107 27.73 0.58 9.28
CA LYS A 107 27.52 -0.44 10.32
C LYS A 107 26.10 -0.36 10.93
N GLN A 108 25.60 0.86 11.14
CA GLN A 108 24.22 1.06 11.64
C GLN A 108 23.19 0.60 10.60
N ILE A 109 23.41 0.90 9.31
CA ILE A 109 22.57 0.43 8.22
C ILE A 109 22.55 -1.10 8.15
N ASP A 110 23.72 -1.74 8.21
CA ASP A 110 23.85 -3.19 8.17
C ASP A 110 23.13 -3.84 9.37
N THR A 111 23.21 -3.21 10.53
CA THR A 111 22.49 -3.66 11.74
C THR A 111 20.99 -3.49 11.58
N PHE A 112 20.54 -2.35 11.07
CA PHE A 112 19.13 -2.11 10.80
C PHE A 112 18.55 -3.17 9.84
N LEU A 113 19.22 -3.47 8.73
CA LEU A 113 18.77 -4.46 7.77
C LEU A 113 18.68 -5.87 8.37
N ARG A 114 19.67 -6.28 9.19
CA ARG A 114 19.60 -7.56 9.91
C ARG A 114 18.43 -7.63 10.89
N VAL A 115 18.18 -6.56 11.63
CA VAL A 115 17.02 -6.49 12.54
C VAL A 115 15.71 -6.53 11.75
N TYR A 116 15.62 -5.81 10.65
CA TYR A 116 14.46 -5.84 9.76
C TYR A 116 14.18 -7.28 9.27
N ASP A 117 15.20 -7.99 8.80
CA ASP A 117 15.07 -9.37 8.34
C ASP A 117 14.61 -10.31 9.47
N SER A 118 15.17 -10.15 10.68
CA SER A 118 14.73 -10.90 11.85
C SER A 118 13.27 -10.64 12.23
N VAL A 119 12.79 -9.40 12.05
CA VAL A 119 11.38 -9.04 12.27
C VAL A 119 10.50 -9.69 11.21
N CYS A 120 10.92 -9.72 9.94
CA CYS A 120 10.21 -10.45 8.88
C CYS A 120 10.02 -11.92 9.23
N ASP A 121 11.09 -12.61 9.69
CA ASP A 121 11.03 -14.01 10.13
C ASP A 121 10.09 -14.17 11.33
N SER A 122 10.14 -13.27 12.27
CA SER A 122 9.30 -13.29 13.46
C SER A 122 7.81 -13.11 13.12
N ILE A 123 7.48 -12.16 12.23
CA ILE A 123 6.10 -11.97 11.76
C ILE A 123 5.62 -13.19 10.97
N ASN A 124 6.47 -13.76 10.12
CA ASN A 124 6.13 -14.97 9.36
C ASN A 124 5.86 -16.18 10.28
N ARG A 125 6.58 -16.28 11.40
CA ARG A 125 6.46 -17.36 12.38
C ARG A 125 5.26 -17.18 13.29
N PHE A 126 5.05 -16.00 13.87
CA PHE A 126 4.06 -15.74 14.92
C PHE A 126 2.80 -15.06 14.42
N GLY A 127 2.84 -14.47 13.21
CA GLY A 127 1.75 -13.68 12.62
C GLY A 127 1.70 -12.24 13.14
N LEU A 128 1.00 -11.37 12.39
CA LEU A 128 0.84 -9.96 12.75
C LEU A 128 0.08 -9.77 14.07
N THR A 129 -0.83 -10.66 14.40
CA THR A 129 -1.62 -10.58 15.65
C THR A 129 -0.77 -10.65 16.91
N HIS A 130 0.43 -11.23 16.82
CA HIS A 130 1.39 -11.24 17.93
C HIS A 130 1.91 -9.83 18.27
N TYR A 131 1.80 -8.89 17.34
CA TYR A 131 2.30 -7.51 17.43
C TYR A 131 1.18 -6.47 17.46
N ASN A 132 -0.04 -6.86 17.84
CA ASN A 132 -1.21 -5.97 17.83
C ASN A 132 -0.96 -4.65 18.54
N ASP A 133 -0.33 -4.67 19.72
CA ASP A 133 -0.07 -3.47 20.51
C ASP A 133 0.82 -2.47 19.75
N ILE A 134 1.84 -2.99 19.06
CA ILE A 134 2.75 -2.17 18.25
C ILE A 134 2.00 -1.61 17.04
N ILE A 135 1.27 -2.46 16.31
CA ILE A 135 0.53 -2.04 15.11
C ILE A 135 -0.51 -0.99 15.49
N GLN A 136 -1.29 -1.22 16.54
CA GLN A 136 -2.30 -0.29 17.03
C GLN A 136 -1.70 1.08 17.39
N LYS A 137 -0.55 1.06 18.08
CA LYS A 137 0.15 2.30 18.48
C LYS A 137 0.52 3.20 17.29
N TYR A 138 0.83 2.61 16.12
CA TYR A 138 1.35 3.34 14.97
C TYR A 138 0.36 3.47 13.79
N THR A 139 -0.81 2.84 13.84
CA THR A 139 -1.74 2.80 12.71
C THR A 139 -3.18 3.18 13.05
N ASP A 140 -3.48 3.45 14.30
CA ASP A 140 -4.83 3.70 14.82
C ASP A 140 -5.88 2.62 14.46
N ALA A 141 -5.40 1.41 14.07
CA ALA A 141 -6.27 0.31 13.73
C ALA A 141 -6.95 -0.27 14.98
N ASP A 142 -8.26 -0.48 14.92
CA ASP A 142 -8.99 -1.14 15.99
C ASP A 142 -8.71 -2.66 16.06
N ALA A 143 -9.08 -3.28 17.17
CA ALA A 143 -8.85 -4.71 17.39
C ALA A 143 -9.55 -5.60 16.34
N LYS A 144 -10.66 -5.16 15.77
CA LYS A 144 -11.40 -5.87 14.72
C LYS A 144 -10.63 -5.85 13.41
N THR A 145 -10.09 -4.70 13.04
CA THR A 145 -9.22 -4.52 11.86
C THR A 145 -7.95 -5.36 12.01
N LEU A 146 -7.26 -5.31 13.16
CA LEU A 146 -6.05 -6.08 13.40
C LEU A 146 -6.26 -7.58 13.26
N LYS A 147 -7.38 -8.10 13.79
CA LYS A 147 -7.75 -9.52 13.67
C LYS A 147 -8.05 -9.94 12.22
N ALA A 148 -8.51 -9.01 11.39
CA ALA A 148 -8.92 -9.26 10.01
C ALA A 148 -7.81 -8.97 8.98
N LEU A 149 -6.62 -8.50 9.42
CA LEU A 149 -5.49 -8.25 8.51
C LEU A 149 -5.13 -9.49 7.69
N PRO A 150 -4.80 -9.32 6.40
CA PRO A 150 -4.44 -10.44 5.56
C PRO A 150 -3.15 -11.10 6.04
N LYS A 151 -3.06 -12.42 5.92
CA LYS A 151 -1.81 -13.15 6.14
C LYS A 151 -0.90 -12.90 4.94
N LEU A 152 0.11 -12.04 5.11
CA LEU A 152 1.12 -11.74 4.11
C LEU A 152 2.42 -12.46 4.46
N LYS A 153 3.19 -12.85 3.43
CA LYS A 153 4.55 -13.34 3.61
C LYS A 153 5.52 -12.17 3.47
N TYR A 154 6.27 -11.91 4.51
CA TYR A 154 7.32 -10.89 4.54
C TYR A 154 8.64 -11.50 4.10
N THR A 155 9.36 -10.80 3.22
CA THR A 155 10.64 -11.25 2.68
C THR A 155 11.78 -10.43 3.24
N HIS A 156 12.96 -11.05 3.32
CA HIS A 156 14.17 -10.34 3.69
C HIS A 156 14.49 -9.21 2.73
N THR A 157 15.28 -8.26 3.21
CA THR A 157 15.76 -7.14 2.40
C THR A 157 16.59 -7.65 1.23
N ALA A 158 16.39 -7.04 0.07
CA ALA A 158 17.14 -7.33 -1.15
C ALA A 158 17.29 -6.05 -1.97
N ALA A 159 18.26 -6.05 -2.89
CA ALA A 159 18.37 -4.95 -3.85
C ALA A 159 17.07 -4.83 -4.68
N PRO A 160 16.59 -3.61 -4.97
CA PRO A 160 15.44 -3.42 -5.83
C PRO A 160 15.65 -4.07 -7.20
N ARG A 161 14.62 -4.73 -7.73
CA ARG A 161 14.71 -5.32 -9.07
C ARG A 161 14.77 -4.22 -10.13
N GLN A 162 15.60 -4.39 -11.15
CA GLN A 162 15.76 -3.38 -12.21
C GLN A 162 14.42 -3.02 -12.87
N LYS A 163 13.57 -4.01 -13.12
CA LYS A 163 12.22 -3.78 -13.68
C LYS A 163 11.35 -2.84 -12.83
N ASP A 164 11.45 -2.91 -11.50
CA ASP A 164 10.65 -2.06 -10.60
C ASP A 164 11.19 -0.62 -10.64
N ILE A 165 12.52 -0.46 -10.68
CA ILE A 165 13.18 0.85 -10.86
C ILE A 165 12.75 1.50 -12.18
N ASP A 166 12.79 0.75 -13.28
CA ASP A 166 12.46 1.26 -14.62
C ASP A 166 10.96 1.61 -14.70
N THR A 167 10.10 0.81 -14.09
CA THR A 167 8.67 1.09 -13.99
C THR A 167 8.40 2.40 -13.23
N ALA A 168 9.05 2.59 -12.08
CA ALA A 168 8.92 3.82 -11.30
C ALA A 168 9.44 5.05 -12.07
N ARG A 169 10.60 4.94 -12.72
CA ARG A 169 11.16 6.02 -13.56
C ARG A 169 10.23 6.40 -14.72
N LYS A 170 9.62 5.41 -15.36
CA LYS A 170 8.67 5.65 -16.47
C LYS A 170 7.43 6.37 -15.99
N TYR A 171 6.97 6.04 -14.80
CA TYR A 171 5.76 6.64 -14.21
C TYR A 171 5.96 8.08 -13.73
N LEU A 172 7.16 8.41 -13.25
CA LEU A 172 7.50 9.73 -12.70
C LEU A 172 7.98 10.75 -13.76
N LYS A 173 8.10 10.36 -15.01
CA LYS A 173 8.40 11.26 -16.15
C LYS A 173 7.12 11.89 -16.70
#